data_a09b58a441aa499b53fb9279bf0be429
#
_entry.id   a09b58a441aa499b53fb9279bf0be429
#
_cell.length_a   1.000
_cell.length_b   1.000
_cell.length_c   1.000
_cell.angle_alpha   90.00
_cell.angle_beta   90.00
_cell.angle_gamma   90.00
#
_symmetry.space_group_name_H-M   'P 1'
#
loop_
_entity.id
_entity.type
_entity.pdbx_description
1 polymer ?
#
loop_
_entity_poly.entity_id
_entity_poly.type
_entity_poly.pdbx_seq_one_letter_code
_entity_poly.pdbx_strand_id
1 'polypeptide(L)'
;IYSALDERISETYSIAGSYPIYLEATKPRPGHYEYLNMNFYQIANYLELYVLSSYGDERKFVQIFNEFDLCCYEGTWFKTYEDDVTKTVSNLSKGEFKIYLDSTHKEHKISENALNIISKSIENSSKIISKE
;
A
#
# COMPACT_ATOMS: atom_id res chain seq x y z
N ILE A 1 -6.69 5.46 0.52
CA ILE A 1 -7.29 6.81 0.34
C ILE A 1 -7.21 7.60 1.65
N TYR A 2 -7.74 7.10 2.77
CA TYR A 2 -7.79 7.87 4.03
C TYR A 2 -6.44 8.41 4.46
N SER A 3 -5.39 7.60 4.45
CA SER A 3 -4.03 8.03 4.80
C SER A 3 -3.42 9.03 3.82
N ALA A 4 -3.88 9.09 2.60
CA ALA A 4 -3.46 10.12 1.66
C ALA A 4 -4.10 11.49 1.95
N LEU A 5 -5.25 11.50 2.62
CA LEU A 5 -6.03 12.71 2.91
C LEU A 5 -5.87 13.20 4.37
N ASP A 6 -5.48 12.33 5.28
CA ASP A 6 -5.34 12.64 6.71
C ASP A 6 -3.91 12.37 7.18
N GLU A 7 -3.14 13.45 7.33
CA GLU A 7 -1.73 13.40 7.75
C GLU A 7 -1.52 12.98 9.21
N ARG A 8 -2.57 12.88 10.01
CA ARG A 8 -2.49 12.31 11.37
C ARG A 8 -2.31 10.78 11.35
N ILE A 9 -2.56 10.12 10.21
CA ILE A 9 -2.34 8.69 10.05
C ILE A 9 -0.86 8.47 9.70
N SER A 10 -0.08 8.03 10.67
CA SER A 10 1.36 7.80 10.52
C SER A 10 1.68 6.47 9.83
N GLU A 11 0.90 5.42 10.09
CA GLU A 11 1.13 4.11 9.49
C GLU A 11 -0.13 3.54 8.85
N THR A 12 0.01 2.96 7.67
CA THR A 12 -1.08 2.32 6.93
C THR A 12 -0.62 1.01 6.33
N TYR A 13 -1.45 -0.02 6.49
CA TYR A 13 -1.20 -1.36 5.96
C TYR A 13 -2.36 -1.76 5.04
N SER A 14 -2.08 -1.86 3.74
CA SER A 14 -3.02 -2.34 2.73
C SER A 14 -2.76 -3.82 2.47
N ILE A 15 -3.66 -4.69 2.91
CA ILE A 15 -3.49 -6.15 2.80
C ILE A 15 -4.40 -6.66 1.71
N ALA A 16 -3.82 -7.41 0.76
CA ALA A 16 -4.52 -7.98 -0.38
C ALA A 16 -5.43 -6.96 -1.08
N GLY A 17 -4.94 -5.74 -1.23
CA GLY A 17 -5.77 -4.66 -1.76
C GLY A 17 -5.03 -3.71 -2.68
N SER A 18 -5.80 -3.13 -3.59
CA SER A 18 -5.56 -2.09 -4.59
C SER A 18 -4.33 -2.28 -5.50
N TYR A 19 -4.62 -2.38 -6.79
CA TYR A 19 -3.67 -2.13 -7.87
C TYR A 19 -4.06 -0.84 -8.61
N PRO A 20 -3.08 -0.15 -9.25
CA PRO A 20 -3.38 0.92 -10.19
C PRO A 20 -4.26 0.42 -11.34
N ILE A 21 -5.10 1.31 -11.87
CA ILE A 21 -6.10 0.97 -12.90
C ILE A 21 -5.51 0.27 -14.13
N TYR A 22 -4.28 0.61 -14.52
CA TYR A 22 -3.65 -0.01 -15.68
C TYR A 22 -3.34 -1.50 -15.50
N LEU A 23 -3.20 -1.98 -14.26
CA LEU A 23 -3.03 -3.40 -13.95
C LEU A 23 -4.36 -4.16 -13.90
N GLU A 24 -5.46 -3.45 -13.86
CA GLU A 24 -6.80 -4.02 -13.76
C GLU A 24 -7.60 -3.92 -15.06
N ALA A 25 -7.02 -3.35 -16.11
CA ALA A 25 -7.68 -3.15 -17.39
C ALA A 25 -8.25 -4.45 -18.01
N THR A 26 -7.61 -5.60 -17.71
CA THR A 26 -8.04 -6.90 -18.23
C THR A 26 -9.06 -7.62 -17.34
N LYS A 27 -9.16 -7.24 -16.07
CA LYS A 27 -10.07 -7.82 -15.08
C LYS A 27 -10.60 -6.72 -14.14
N PRO A 28 -11.50 -5.84 -14.61
CA PRO A 28 -12.06 -4.79 -13.77
C PRO A 28 -12.71 -5.39 -12.53
N ARG A 29 -12.41 -4.82 -11.35
CA ARG A 29 -12.95 -5.30 -10.07
C ARG A 29 -13.89 -4.28 -9.49
N PRO A 30 -15.13 -4.68 -9.15
CA PRO A 30 -16.06 -3.78 -8.50
C PRO A 30 -15.51 -3.35 -7.13
N GLY A 31 -15.69 -2.08 -6.80
CA GLY A 31 -15.25 -1.52 -5.51
C GLY A 31 -14.01 -0.64 -5.57
N HIS A 32 -13.29 -0.60 -6.67
CA HIS A 32 -12.19 0.34 -6.83
C HIS A 32 -12.71 1.76 -7.03
N TYR A 33 -12.23 2.68 -6.22
CA TYR A 33 -12.71 4.06 -6.26
C TYR A 33 -12.44 4.74 -7.60
N GLU A 34 -11.32 4.43 -8.24
CA GLU A 34 -10.96 4.93 -9.56
C GLU A 34 -11.97 4.56 -10.65
N TYR A 35 -12.59 3.37 -10.56
CA TYR A 35 -13.64 2.95 -11.49
C TYR A 35 -15.00 3.59 -11.20
N LEU A 36 -15.25 3.89 -9.93
CA LEU A 36 -16.52 4.41 -9.48
C LEU A 36 -16.64 5.93 -9.69
N ASN A 37 -15.51 6.64 -9.71
CA ASN A 37 -15.51 8.09 -9.79
C ASN A 37 -14.36 8.63 -10.64
N MET A 38 -14.62 8.80 -11.93
CA MET A 38 -13.64 9.33 -12.88
C MET A 38 -13.18 10.76 -12.53
N ASN A 39 -14.00 11.56 -11.86
CA ASN A 39 -13.59 12.90 -11.43
C ASN A 39 -12.52 12.82 -10.33
N PHE A 40 -12.60 11.82 -9.45
CA PHE A 40 -11.57 11.58 -8.47
C PHE A 40 -10.25 11.16 -9.13
N TYR A 41 -10.31 10.25 -10.11
CA TYR A 41 -9.14 9.80 -10.85
C TYR A 41 -8.42 10.94 -11.58
N GLN A 42 -9.14 11.96 -12.03
CA GLN A 42 -8.54 13.17 -12.62
C GLN A 42 -7.79 14.04 -11.60
N ILE A 43 -8.09 13.88 -10.30
CA ILE A 43 -7.40 14.59 -9.21
C ILE A 43 -6.20 13.80 -8.72
N ALA A 44 -6.39 12.51 -8.44
CA ALA A 44 -5.34 11.62 -7.96
C ALA A 44 -5.62 10.17 -8.36
N ASN A 45 -4.64 9.52 -8.94
CA ASN A 45 -4.64 8.07 -9.18
C ASN A 45 -4.05 7.30 -7.98
N TYR A 46 -4.11 5.97 -8.02
CA TYR A 46 -3.60 5.16 -6.92
C TYR A 46 -2.10 5.31 -6.66
N LEU A 47 -1.26 5.52 -7.68
CA LEU A 47 0.17 5.73 -7.46
C LEU A 47 0.43 7.02 -6.69
N GLU A 48 -0.28 8.08 -7.05
CA GLU A 48 -0.22 9.36 -6.34
C GLU A 48 -0.75 9.22 -4.90
N LEU A 49 -1.81 8.44 -4.68
CA LEU A 49 -2.32 8.15 -3.35
C LEU A 49 -1.33 7.34 -2.50
N TYR A 50 -0.55 6.42 -3.10
CA TYR A 50 0.50 5.69 -2.38
C TYR A 50 1.62 6.65 -1.96
N VAL A 51 2.04 7.54 -2.86
CA VAL A 51 3.02 8.59 -2.52
C VAL A 51 2.49 9.48 -1.41
N LEU A 52 1.29 10.02 -1.53
CA LEU A 52 0.67 10.88 -0.51
C LEU A 52 0.49 10.19 0.84
N SER A 53 0.14 8.89 0.83
CA SER A 53 0.01 8.09 2.06
C SER A 53 1.34 7.89 2.79
N SER A 54 2.45 8.00 2.06
CA SER A 54 3.82 7.88 2.57
C SER A 54 4.49 9.24 2.78
N TYR A 55 3.91 10.33 2.26
CA TYR A 55 4.52 11.65 2.28
C TYR A 55 4.51 12.26 3.68
N GLY A 56 5.67 12.65 4.17
CA GLY A 56 5.87 13.29 5.47
C GLY A 56 6.95 12.59 6.29
N ASP A 57 7.38 13.25 7.37
CA ASP A 57 8.34 12.65 8.29
C ASP A 57 7.65 11.54 9.08
N GLU A 58 8.30 10.36 9.15
CA GLU A 58 7.82 9.18 9.88
C GLU A 58 6.50 8.55 9.37
N ARG A 59 6.00 8.99 8.20
CA ARG A 59 4.82 8.36 7.61
C ARG A 59 5.20 7.12 6.82
N LYS A 60 4.40 6.05 6.97
CA LYS A 60 4.65 4.77 6.35
C LYS A 60 3.37 4.22 5.69
N PHE A 61 3.50 3.85 4.43
CA PHE A 61 2.48 3.08 3.73
C PHE A 61 3.06 1.74 3.29
N VAL A 62 2.44 0.66 3.75
CA VAL A 62 2.86 -0.72 3.47
C VAL A 62 1.77 -1.43 2.72
N GLN A 63 2.12 -2.05 1.59
CA GLN A 63 1.26 -3.01 0.90
C GLN A 63 1.74 -4.43 1.19
N ILE A 64 0.81 -5.34 1.47
CA ILE A 64 1.09 -6.76 1.65
C ILE A 64 0.23 -7.52 0.64
N PHE A 65 0.85 -8.10 -0.38
CA PHE A 65 0.17 -8.88 -1.40
C PHE A 65 0.26 -10.36 -1.11
N ASN A 66 -0.83 -11.08 -1.36
CA ASN A 66 -0.85 -12.54 -1.32
C ASN A 66 -0.44 -13.07 -2.68
N GLU A 67 0.71 -13.76 -2.78
CA GLU A 67 1.26 -14.23 -4.05
C GLU A 67 0.29 -15.11 -4.83
N PHE A 68 -0.46 -15.94 -4.11
CA PHE A 68 -1.37 -16.94 -4.68
C PHE A 68 -2.85 -16.59 -4.48
N ASP A 69 -3.19 -15.31 -4.36
CA ASP A 69 -4.57 -14.85 -4.18
C ASP A 69 -5.44 -15.24 -5.38
N LEU A 70 -6.27 -16.25 -5.22
CA LEU A 70 -7.16 -16.76 -6.28
C LEU A 70 -8.31 -15.80 -6.62
N CYS A 71 -8.55 -14.80 -5.78
CA CYS A 71 -9.61 -13.81 -5.98
C CYS A 71 -9.13 -12.62 -6.81
N CYS A 72 -8.15 -11.91 -6.29
CA CYS A 72 -8.18 -10.49 -6.59
C CYS A 72 -6.83 -9.87 -6.96
N TYR A 73 -5.80 -10.00 -6.15
CA TYR A 73 -4.53 -9.26 -6.29
C TYR A 73 -3.33 -10.20 -6.27
N GLU A 74 -3.39 -11.24 -7.10
CA GLU A 74 -2.36 -12.27 -7.19
C GLU A 74 -1.04 -11.77 -7.79
N GLY A 75 0.03 -12.44 -7.42
CA GLY A 75 1.30 -12.36 -8.13
C GLY A 75 2.14 -11.15 -7.77
N THR A 76 2.98 -10.75 -8.72
CA THR A 76 4.06 -9.80 -8.52
C THR A 76 3.92 -8.53 -9.38
N TRP A 77 2.69 -8.20 -9.79
CA TRP A 77 2.40 -7.06 -10.66
C TRP A 77 2.79 -5.71 -10.03
N PHE A 78 2.89 -5.65 -8.71
CA PHE A 78 3.38 -4.47 -7.98
C PHE A 78 4.79 -4.06 -8.40
N LYS A 79 5.61 -4.96 -8.91
CA LYS A 79 6.96 -4.67 -9.41
C LYS A 79 6.98 -3.65 -10.56
N THR A 80 5.83 -3.42 -11.19
CA THR A 80 5.70 -2.41 -12.25
C THR A 80 5.71 -0.98 -11.73
N TYR A 81 5.51 -0.77 -10.42
CA TYR A 81 5.44 0.57 -9.82
C TYR A 81 6.21 0.72 -8.50
N GLU A 82 6.64 -0.37 -7.88
CA GLU A 82 7.30 -0.36 -6.57
C GLU A 82 8.50 0.59 -6.52
N ASP A 83 9.41 0.46 -7.48
CA ASP A 83 10.62 1.27 -7.53
C ASP A 83 10.31 2.75 -7.77
N ASP A 84 9.37 3.06 -8.66
CA ASP A 84 9.00 4.43 -8.99
C ASP A 84 8.34 5.13 -7.80
N VAL A 85 7.41 4.45 -7.12
CA VAL A 85 6.76 5.01 -5.91
C VAL A 85 7.77 5.17 -4.79
N THR A 86 8.60 4.16 -4.51
CA THR A 86 9.64 4.23 -3.47
C THR A 86 10.60 5.38 -3.71
N LYS A 87 11.11 5.53 -4.94
CA LYS A 87 12.00 6.61 -5.32
C LYS A 87 11.32 7.98 -5.21
N THR A 88 10.07 8.07 -5.61
CA THR A 88 9.32 9.32 -5.51
C THR A 88 9.15 9.75 -4.06
N VAL A 89 8.74 8.84 -3.17
CA VAL A 89 8.61 9.11 -1.74
C VAL A 89 9.94 9.56 -1.15
N SER A 90 11.03 8.85 -1.40
CA SER A 90 12.36 9.17 -0.87
C SER A 90 12.93 10.51 -1.38
N ASN A 91 12.52 10.96 -2.55
CA ASN A 91 12.90 12.26 -3.09
C ASN A 91 12.09 13.43 -2.50
N LEU A 92 10.87 13.16 -2.05
CA LEU A 92 9.95 14.20 -1.59
C LEU A 92 9.93 14.35 -0.06
N SER A 93 10.22 13.29 0.70
CA SER A 93 10.13 13.30 2.16
C SER A 93 10.99 12.21 2.80
N LYS A 94 10.94 12.11 4.13
CA LYS A 94 11.54 11.00 4.89
C LYS A 94 10.56 9.85 5.15
N GLY A 95 9.39 9.90 4.54
CA GLY A 95 8.41 8.83 4.64
C GLY A 95 8.86 7.54 3.95
N GLU A 96 8.12 6.49 4.16
CA GLU A 96 8.46 5.15 3.69
C GLU A 96 7.30 4.49 2.93
N PHE A 97 7.60 3.99 1.73
CA PHE A 97 6.73 3.07 0.99
C PHE A 97 7.40 1.70 0.94
N LYS A 98 6.65 0.67 1.31
CA LYS A 98 7.13 -0.72 1.28
C LYS A 98 6.09 -1.68 0.74
N ILE A 99 6.56 -2.72 0.06
CA ILE A 99 5.73 -3.85 -0.37
C ILE A 99 6.31 -5.15 0.19
N TYR A 100 5.42 -6.01 0.67
CA TYR A 100 5.73 -7.39 1.07
C TYR A 100 4.89 -8.36 0.25
N LEU A 101 5.50 -9.46 -0.16
CA LEU A 101 4.82 -10.56 -0.82
C LEU A 101 4.65 -11.71 0.18
N ASP A 102 3.43 -12.11 0.42
CA ASP A 102 3.08 -13.23 1.29
C ASP A 102 2.73 -14.46 0.47
N SER A 103 3.60 -15.48 0.55
CA SER A 103 3.48 -16.76 -0.17
C SER A 103 2.91 -17.87 0.71
N THR A 104 2.40 -17.55 1.91
CA THR A 104 2.05 -18.57 2.91
C THR A 104 0.67 -19.18 2.73
N HIS A 105 -0.20 -18.58 1.89
CA HIS A 105 -1.58 -19.03 1.69
C HIS A 105 -2.12 -18.63 0.31
N LYS A 106 -3.33 -19.13 -0.02
CA LYS A 106 -3.99 -18.92 -1.33
C LYS A 106 -5.31 -18.16 -1.21
N GLU A 107 -5.77 -17.90 -0.02
CA GLU A 107 -7.05 -17.23 0.21
C GLU A 107 -6.90 -15.73 0.24
N HIS A 108 -7.96 -15.04 -0.14
CA HIS A 108 -8.07 -13.58 0.03
C HIS A 108 -8.39 -13.24 1.48
N LYS A 109 -7.35 -13.21 2.31
CA LYS A 109 -7.48 -12.92 3.75
C LYS A 109 -6.19 -12.33 4.32
N ILE A 110 -6.28 -11.85 5.54
CA ILE A 110 -5.10 -11.49 6.34
C ILE A 110 -4.52 -12.79 6.91
N SER A 111 -3.25 -13.06 6.63
CA SER A 111 -2.52 -14.22 7.17
C SER A 111 -1.88 -13.90 8.52
N GLU A 112 -1.46 -14.94 9.25
CA GLU A 112 -0.61 -14.78 10.43
C GLU A 112 0.73 -14.13 10.08
N ASN A 113 1.28 -14.42 8.90
CA ASN A 113 2.52 -13.79 8.42
C ASN A 113 2.32 -12.28 8.23
N ALA A 114 1.21 -11.85 7.60
CA ALA A 114 0.88 -10.44 7.45
C ALA A 114 0.72 -9.74 8.82
N LEU A 115 0.04 -10.38 9.78
CA LEU A 115 -0.08 -9.85 11.15
C LEU A 115 1.28 -9.72 11.83
N ASN A 116 2.18 -10.68 11.66
CA ASN A 116 3.53 -10.62 12.21
C ASN A 116 4.36 -9.47 11.60
N ILE A 117 4.23 -9.23 10.29
CA ILE A 117 4.87 -8.09 9.61
C ILE A 117 4.39 -6.78 10.23
N ILE A 118 3.09 -6.62 10.39
CA ILE A 118 2.47 -5.42 10.97
C ILE A 118 2.95 -5.21 12.42
N SER A 119 2.85 -6.25 13.27
CA SER A 119 3.25 -6.16 14.68
C SER A 119 4.71 -5.73 14.83
N LYS A 120 5.62 -6.35 14.08
CA LYS A 120 7.04 -5.99 14.09
C LYS A 120 7.28 -4.55 13.61
N SER A 121 6.52 -4.10 12.62
CA SER A 121 6.63 -2.72 12.12
C SER A 121 6.23 -1.71 13.20
N ILE A 122 5.08 -1.92 13.84
CA ILE A 122 4.57 -1.06 14.92
C ILE A 122 5.52 -1.04 16.12
N GLU A 123 6.05 -2.20 16.54
CA GLU A 123 7.03 -2.28 17.63
C GLU A 123 8.31 -1.49 17.34
N ASN A 124 8.79 -1.51 16.10
CA ASN A 124 9.96 -0.75 15.70
C ASN A 124 9.71 0.75 15.71
N SER A 125 8.57 1.19 15.22
CA SER A 125 8.17 2.61 15.26
C SER A 125 8.06 3.12 16.72
N SER A 126 7.46 2.32 17.60
CA SER A 126 7.32 2.67 19.02
C SER A 126 8.66 2.82 19.75
N LYS A 127 9.69 2.03 19.38
CA LYS A 127 11.04 2.13 19.95
C LYS A 127 11.81 3.37 19.52
N ILE A 128 11.49 3.93 18.37
CA ILE A 128 12.11 5.17 17.88
C ILE A 128 11.59 6.36 18.71
N ILE A 129 10.26 6.44 18.88
CA ILE A 129 9.59 7.50 19.63
C ILE A 129 10.03 7.52 21.12
N SER A 130 10.34 6.37 21.71
CA SER A 130 10.76 6.28 23.13
C SER A 130 12.22 6.68 23.40
N LYS A 131 13.00 7.04 22.38
CA LYS A 131 14.42 7.42 22.49
C LYS A 131 14.66 8.92 22.30
N GLU A 132 13.62 9.66 21.97
CA GLU A 132 13.59 11.12 21.93
C GLU A 132 13.07 11.69 23.27
#